data_f6c6f2290062a606e4e164d7d7cc4929
#
_entry.id   f6c6f2290062a606e4e164d7d7cc4929
#
_cell.length_a   1.000
_cell.length_b   1.000
_cell.length_c   1.000
_cell.angle_alpha   90.00
_cell.angle_beta   90.00
_cell.angle_gamma   90.00
#
_symmetry.space_group_name_H-M   'P 1'
#
loop_
_entity.id
_entity.type
_entity.pdbx_description
1 polymer ?
#
loop_
_entity_poly.entity_id
_entity_poly.type
_entity_poly.pdbx_seq_one_letter_code
_entity_poly.pdbx_strand_id
1 'polypeptide(L)'
;MLPGERPNYQPPMLETVKRLLGIGKKSTGIKLVISCEKLEKRVALLENNRLEEYTIERETDRNIVGSIFKGKVRNIEPGIKAMFVDIGFEKNAFLQFWDAIPAALDSGIETINRGNGNAKKKAPRITHKDVPNIYPVGSDVLVQVKKGPISNKGPRITTDISLPGRYLVLMPFNDQFGISRKIEDPKERERLRKILRELEVPEGMGVIMRTVGAGQRSRYFVRDLSILLEQWAQVQKGLEEKPAPACLFEEPDLIERSVRDFLTDEVDAVIIDDAKAAERMQNLVGQISKRAKKSIQHYTGVQPIFECFGVKAQIDAAFHRQVWLPCGGYIVIDETEAMIAVDVNTGRNKGAKDMEKTILQTNLEAAEEIARQLRLRNIGGLIVADFIDMKNRKDQQAVYTRIKERLKRDKARTHVLPISQLGLMEMTRQRANESLASAVFIPCPHCSGKGVIKSPMTMSVELQRALHSVMRKHQEIVHEVRVTVHPDLLNRLRTDDEEHLIDIERRYAGRLVFRADPTFHQEKFVISDAKTGEELKA
;
A
#
# COMPACT_ATOMS: atom_id res chain seq x y z
N MET A 1 17.43 26.18 12.81
CA MET A 1 17.77 26.14 11.39
C MET A 1 16.71 26.90 10.63
N LEU A 2 17.10 27.94 9.90
CA LEU A 2 16.23 28.84 9.15
C LEU A 2 15.55 28.08 7.98
N PRO A 3 14.34 28.46 7.55
CA PRO A 3 13.65 27.79 6.44
C PRO A 3 14.41 28.07 5.13
N GLY A 4 14.97 27.01 4.54
CA GLY A 4 15.71 27.06 3.31
C GLY A 4 14.86 27.55 2.14
N GLU A 5 15.47 28.39 1.34
CA GLU A 5 14.98 28.95 0.09
C GLU A 5 14.48 27.85 -0.86
N ARG A 6 13.27 28.04 -1.39
CA ARG A 6 12.66 27.15 -2.39
C ARG A 6 13.50 27.19 -3.66
N PRO A 7 13.89 26.07 -4.26
CA PRO A 7 14.53 26.09 -5.57
C PRO A 7 13.53 26.65 -6.60
N ASN A 8 13.89 27.77 -7.22
CA ASN A 8 13.14 28.42 -8.29
C ASN A 8 13.21 27.54 -9.55
N TYR A 9 12.26 26.62 -9.74
CA TYR A 9 11.98 26.10 -11.06
C TYR A 9 11.31 27.22 -11.86
N GLN A 10 12.06 27.87 -12.74
CA GLN A 10 11.50 28.78 -13.75
C GLN A 10 10.99 27.92 -14.91
N PRO A 11 9.67 27.92 -15.20
CA PRO A 11 9.16 27.29 -16.39
C PRO A 11 9.78 27.99 -17.62
N PRO A 12 10.01 27.27 -18.75
CA PRO A 12 10.58 27.88 -19.94
C PRO A 12 9.77 29.11 -20.35
N MET A 13 10.47 30.17 -20.73
CA MET A 13 9.94 31.53 -20.98
C MET A 13 8.66 31.54 -21.84
N LEU A 14 8.51 30.58 -22.74
CA LEU A 14 7.34 30.40 -23.60
C LEU A 14 6.05 30.00 -22.84
N GLU A 15 6.15 29.25 -21.76
CA GLU A 15 4.99 28.88 -20.93
C GLU A 15 4.56 30.05 -20.04
N THR A 16 5.49 30.85 -19.56
CA THR A 16 5.21 32.05 -18.79
C THR A 16 4.47 33.09 -19.63
N VAL A 17 4.88 33.28 -20.91
CA VAL A 17 4.21 34.20 -21.85
C VAL A 17 2.81 33.69 -22.24
N LYS A 18 2.63 32.40 -22.49
CA LYS A 18 1.31 31.80 -22.77
C LYS A 18 0.35 31.92 -21.58
N ARG A 19 0.86 31.83 -20.35
CA ARG A 19 0.09 31.99 -19.10
C ARG A 19 -0.36 33.44 -18.88
N LEU A 20 0.50 34.41 -19.22
CA LEU A 20 0.20 35.86 -19.16
C LEU A 20 -0.83 36.28 -20.21
N LEU A 21 -0.85 35.63 -21.38
CA LEU A 21 -1.78 35.92 -22.48
C LEU A 21 -3.13 35.16 -22.38
N GLY A 22 -3.34 34.35 -21.32
CA GLY A 22 -4.57 33.55 -21.18
C GLY A 22 -4.75 32.49 -22.27
N ILE A 23 -3.73 32.19 -23.07
CA ILE A 23 -3.75 31.24 -24.18
C ILE A 23 -3.18 29.92 -23.66
N GLY A 24 -4.04 29.04 -23.10
CA GLY A 24 -3.63 27.73 -22.67
C GLY A 24 -4.65 27.08 -21.74
N LYS A 25 -4.63 25.75 -21.68
CA LYS A 25 -5.39 24.99 -20.67
C LYS A 25 -4.99 25.50 -19.29
N LYS A 26 -5.95 25.84 -18.45
CA LYS A 26 -5.70 26.22 -17.05
C LYS A 26 -4.90 25.09 -16.39
N SER A 27 -3.70 25.35 -15.89
CA SER A 27 -2.91 24.35 -15.16
C SER A 27 -3.72 23.85 -13.98
N THR A 28 -3.85 22.54 -13.85
CA THR A 28 -4.55 21.89 -12.74
C THR A 28 -3.60 21.65 -11.54
N GLY A 29 -2.28 21.87 -11.74
CA GLY A 29 -1.25 21.64 -10.73
C GLY A 29 -0.92 20.16 -10.52
N ILE A 30 -1.48 19.25 -11.33
CA ILE A 30 -1.25 17.81 -11.20
C ILE A 30 -0.07 17.38 -12.06
N LYS A 31 0.94 16.76 -11.42
CA LYS A 31 2.14 16.25 -12.07
C LYS A 31 2.42 14.82 -11.61
N LEU A 32 2.87 13.98 -12.54
CA LEU A 32 3.39 12.66 -12.24
C LEU A 32 4.93 12.72 -12.39
N VAL A 33 5.65 12.47 -11.31
CA VAL A 33 7.12 12.48 -11.28
C VAL A 33 7.60 11.05 -11.10
N ILE A 34 8.44 10.59 -12.01
CA ILE A 34 8.90 9.19 -12.08
C ILE A 34 10.42 9.18 -12.03
N SER A 35 10.96 8.44 -11.06
CA SER A 35 12.39 8.17 -10.92
C SER A 35 12.67 6.71 -11.25
N CYS A 36 13.63 6.50 -12.18
CA CYS A 36 14.03 5.21 -12.70
C CYS A 36 15.46 4.91 -12.25
N GLU A 37 15.61 4.36 -11.06
CA GLU A 37 16.90 3.91 -10.56
C GLU A 37 17.15 2.43 -10.92
N LYS A 38 18.42 2.00 -10.87
CA LYS A 38 18.80 0.64 -11.24
C LYS A 38 18.14 -0.43 -10.37
N LEU A 39 18.00 -0.17 -9.07
CA LEU A 39 17.47 -1.13 -8.10
C LEU A 39 15.97 -0.95 -7.84
N GLU A 40 15.45 0.25 -8.10
CA GLU A 40 14.05 0.55 -7.83
C GLU A 40 13.47 1.61 -8.78
N LYS A 41 12.18 1.54 -9.02
CA LYS A 41 11.39 2.53 -9.74
C LYS A 41 10.43 3.18 -8.77
N ARG A 42 10.33 4.50 -8.81
CA ARG A 42 9.50 5.28 -7.90
C ARG A 42 8.60 6.22 -8.66
N VAL A 43 7.36 6.29 -8.26
CA VAL A 43 6.35 7.15 -8.88
C VAL A 43 5.67 8.00 -7.81
N ALA A 44 5.65 9.31 -8.03
CA ALA A 44 5.04 10.29 -7.16
C ALA A 44 3.98 11.10 -7.92
N LEU A 45 2.76 11.14 -7.41
CA LEU A 45 1.68 12.00 -7.89
C LEU A 45 1.64 13.26 -7.04
N LEU A 46 1.86 14.41 -7.67
CA LEU A 46 1.81 15.73 -7.03
C LEU A 46 0.56 16.48 -7.46
N GLU A 47 -0.16 17.08 -6.51
CA GLU A 47 -1.21 18.08 -6.74
C GLU A 47 -0.80 19.39 -6.08
N ASN A 48 -0.64 20.45 -6.86
CA ASN A 48 -0.14 21.76 -6.37
C ASN A 48 1.18 21.65 -5.57
N ASN A 49 2.11 20.81 -6.04
CA ASN A 49 3.38 20.47 -5.40
C ASN A 49 3.26 19.72 -4.06
N ARG A 50 2.08 19.22 -3.71
CA ARG A 50 1.85 18.36 -2.55
C ARG A 50 1.77 16.92 -2.99
N LEU A 51 2.48 16.04 -2.30
CA LEU A 51 2.52 14.61 -2.58
C LEU A 51 1.20 13.94 -2.16
N GLU A 52 0.46 13.39 -3.13
CA GLU A 52 -0.84 12.74 -2.91
C GLU A 52 -0.77 11.22 -2.96
N GLU A 53 0.05 10.66 -3.85
CA GLU A 53 0.30 9.23 -3.94
C GLU A 53 1.77 8.97 -4.21
N TYR A 54 2.30 7.89 -3.63
CA TYR A 54 3.67 7.42 -3.83
C TYR A 54 3.68 5.91 -3.95
N THR A 55 4.41 5.41 -4.93
CA THR A 55 4.55 3.98 -5.16
C THR A 55 6.01 3.67 -5.49
N ILE A 56 6.50 2.57 -4.94
CA ILE A 56 7.84 2.04 -5.16
C ILE A 56 7.74 0.61 -5.66
N GLU A 57 8.59 0.21 -6.60
CA GLU A 57 8.74 -1.15 -7.08
C GLU A 57 10.23 -1.46 -7.24
N ARG A 58 10.69 -2.52 -6.59
CA ARG A 58 12.05 -3.01 -6.69
C ARG A 58 12.14 -4.11 -7.74
N GLU A 59 13.30 -4.26 -8.35
CA GLU A 59 13.50 -5.29 -9.38
C GLU A 59 13.38 -6.71 -8.80
N THR A 60 13.73 -6.89 -7.52
CA THR A 60 13.59 -8.15 -6.78
C THR A 60 12.15 -8.50 -6.42
N ASP A 61 11.28 -7.48 -6.29
CA ASP A 61 9.92 -7.63 -5.80
C ASP A 61 8.90 -7.18 -6.85
N ARG A 62 9.05 -7.67 -8.08
CA ARG A 62 8.11 -7.35 -9.16
C ARG A 62 6.69 -7.68 -8.76
N ASN A 63 5.82 -6.71 -8.91
CA ASN A 63 4.41 -6.91 -8.66
C ASN A 63 3.79 -7.82 -9.72
N ILE A 64 3.46 -9.04 -9.33
CA ILE A 64 2.80 -10.02 -10.19
C ILE A 64 1.27 -9.89 -10.22
N VAL A 65 0.70 -8.95 -9.45
CA VAL A 65 -0.76 -8.73 -9.40
C VAL A 65 -1.25 -8.26 -10.75
N GLY A 66 -2.25 -8.93 -11.31
CA GLY A 66 -2.75 -8.69 -12.67
C GLY A 66 -2.19 -9.66 -13.71
N SER A 67 -1.04 -10.30 -13.46
CA SER A 67 -0.46 -11.28 -14.39
C SER A 67 -1.32 -12.54 -14.49
N ILE A 68 -1.34 -13.13 -15.69
CA ILE A 68 -2.17 -14.30 -16.03
C ILE A 68 -1.27 -15.50 -16.24
N PHE A 69 -1.61 -16.60 -15.59
CA PHE A 69 -0.86 -17.85 -15.63
C PHE A 69 -1.73 -19.03 -16.08
N LYS A 70 -1.14 -19.95 -16.80
CA LYS A 70 -1.63 -21.32 -16.93
C LYS A 70 -1.06 -22.10 -15.74
N GLY A 71 -1.89 -22.41 -14.76
CA GLY A 71 -1.50 -23.13 -13.56
C GLY A 71 -1.93 -24.58 -13.59
N LYS A 72 -1.40 -25.38 -12.67
CA LYS A 72 -1.77 -26.80 -12.47
C LYS A 72 -2.33 -27.00 -11.06
N VAL A 73 -3.53 -27.56 -10.95
CA VAL A 73 -4.15 -27.85 -9.65
C VAL A 73 -3.34 -28.93 -8.93
N ARG A 74 -2.77 -28.60 -7.76
CA ARG A 74 -1.95 -29.52 -6.95
C ARG A 74 -2.74 -30.17 -5.83
N ASN A 75 -3.58 -29.41 -5.15
CA ASN A 75 -4.38 -29.91 -4.04
C ASN A 75 -5.72 -29.17 -3.94
N ILE A 76 -6.73 -29.87 -3.43
CA ILE A 76 -8.08 -29.35 -3.16
C ILE A 76 -8.38 -29.59 -1.69
N GLU A 77 -8.74 -28.52 -0.96
CA GLU A 77 -9.06 -28.53 0.46
C GLU A 77 -10.52 -28.14 0.70
N PRO A 78 -11.44 -29.09 0.70
CA PRO A 78 -12.88 -28.80 0.84
C PRO A 78 -13.23 -28.12 2.17
N GLY A 79 -12.47 -28.40 3.23
CA GLY A 79 -12.69 -27.83 4.57
C GLY A 79 -12.58 -26.32 4.62
N ILE A 80 -11.65 -25.75 3.86
CA ILE A 80 -11.47 -24.29 3.74
C ILE A 80 -12.05 -23.74 2.43
N LYS A 81 -12.72 -24.58 1.63
CA LYS A 81 -13.32 -24.24 0.33
C LYS A 81 -12.33 -23.57 -0.62
N ALA A 82 -11.16 -24.15 -0.77
CA ALA A 82 -10.09 -23.63 -1.59
C ALA A 82 -9.30 -24.74 -2.28
N MET A 83 -8.53 -24.35 -3.29
CA MET A 83 -7.55 -25.20 -3.94
C MET A 83 -6.20 -24.50 -4.05
N PHE A 84 -5.14 -25.28 -4.14
CA PHE A 84 -3.78 -24.83 -4.33
C PHE A 84 -3.34 -25.13 -5.76
N VAL A 85 -2.87 -24.09 -6.44
CA VAL A 85 -2.49 -24.13 -7.86
C VAL A 85 -1.01 -23.77 -7.99
N ASP A 86 -0.28 -24.63 -8.67
CA ASP A 86 1.11 -24.35 -9.06
C ASP A 86 1.08 -23.40 -10.27
N ILE A 87 1.67 -22.24 -10.14
CA ILE A 87 1.82 -21.22 -11.21
C ILE A 87 3.29 -20.95 -11.54
N GLY A 88 4.22 -21.81 -11.05
CA GLY A 88 5.65 -21.70 -11.30
C GLY A 88 6.44 -20.93 -10.26
N PHE A 89 5.86 -20.66 -9.08
CA PHE A 89 6.53 -20.05 -7.93
C PHE A 89 6.85 -21.11 -6.87
N GLU A 90 7.76 -20.77 -5.96
CA GLU A 90 8.15 -21.65 -4.84
C GLU A 90 6.93 -22.11 -4.00
N LYS A 91 5.95 -21.22 -3.82
CA LYS A 91 4.71 -21.50 -3.08
C LYS A 91 3.52 -21.54 -4.01
N ASN A 92 2.70 -22.59 -3.85
CA ASN A 92 1.45 -22.73 -4.58
C ASN A 92 0.52 -21.53 -4.34
N ALA A 93 -0.15 -21.08 -5.39
CA ALA A 93 -1.14 -20.04 -5.33
C ALA A 93 -2.45 -20.53 -4.72
N PHE A 94 -3.14 -19.66 -4.01
CA PHE A 94 -4.38 -19.95 -3.29
C PHE A 94 -5.59 -19.49 -4.09
N LEU A 95 -6.46 -20.42 -4.48
CA LEU A 95 -7.70 -20.18 -5.21
C LEU A 95 -8.90 -20.58 -4.36
N GLN A 96 -9.68 -19.60 -3.90
CA GLN A 96 -10.94 -19.87 -3.20
C GLN A 96 -12.03 -20.33 -4.18
N PHE A 97 -12.95 -21.20 -3.76
CA PHE A 97 -14.00 -21.70 -4.64
C PHE A 97 -14.88 -20.62 -5.25
N TRP A 98 -15.15 -19.53 -4.53
CA TRP A 98 -15.89 -18.40 -5.07
C TRP A 98 -15.09 -17.50 -6.02
N ASP A 99 -13.76 -17.57 -5.99
CA ASP A 99 -12.89 -16.92 -6.97
C ASP A 99 -12.63 -17.83 -8.21
N ALA A 100 -13.11 -19.10 -8.16
CA ALA A 100 -13.07 -20.07 -9.26
C ALA A 100 -14.38 -20.13 -10.08
N ILE A 101 -15.34 -19.30 -9.77
CA ILE A 101 -16.63 -19.19 -10.45
C ILE A 101 -16.78 -17.78 -11.00
N PRO A 102 -17.32 -17.57 -12.23
CA PRO A 102 -17.56 -16.24 -12.76
C PRO A 102 -18.36 -15.38 -11.77
N ALA A 103 -17.76 -14.27 -11.34
CA ALA A 103 -18.36 -13.37 -10.36
C ALA A 103 -19.38 -12.44 -11.04
N ALA A 104 -20.45 -12.08 -10.32
CA ALA A 104 -21.28 -10.94 -10.69
C ALA A 104 -20.42 -9.66 -10.61
N LEU A 105 -20.69 -8.67 -11.48
CA LEU A 105 -20.00 -7.39 -11.44
C LEU A 105 -20.10 -6.77 -10.05
N ASP A 106 -18.99 -6.17 -9.68
CA ASP A 106 -18.83 -5.50 -8.41
C ASP A 106 -19.88 -4.40 -8.16
N SER A 107 -20.26 -4.19 -6.91
CA SER A 107 -21.19 -3.13 -6.46
C SER A 107 -20.79 -1.71 -6.89
N GLY A 108 -19.53 -1.49 -7.26
CA GLY A 108 -19.01 -0.20 -7.78
C GLY A 108 -19.30 0.04 -9.27
N ILE A 109 -19.96 -0.90 -9.98
CA ILE A 109 -20.21 -0.84 -11.43
C ILE A 109 -21.73 -0.87 -11.68
N GLU A 110 -22.20 -0.02 -12.59
CA GLU A 110 -23.56 -0.09 -13.09
C GLU A 110 -23.61 -1.02 -14.30
N THR A 111 -24.38 -2.09 -14.19
CA THR A 111 -24.59 -3.05 -15.28
C THR A 111 -25.54 -2.49 -16.34
N ILE A 112 -25.20 -2.64 -17.61
CA ILE A 112 -25.97 -2.16 -18.75
C ILE A 112 -26.40 -3.34 -19.61
N ASN A 113 -27.72 -3.48 -19.85
CA ASN A 113 -28.26 -4.47 -20.79
C ASN A 113 -28.14 -3.95 -22.24
N ARG A 114 -27.50 -4.70 -23.11
CA ARG A 114 -27.34 -4.35 -24.54
C ARG A 114 -28.61 -4.54 -25.39
N GLY A 115 -29.70 -5.04 -24.83
CA GLY A 115 -31.00 -5.05 -25.51
C GLY A 115 -31.16 -6.06 -26.64
N ASN A 116 -30.27 -7.01 -26.83
CA ASN A 116 -30.51 -8.12 -27.75
C ASN A 116 -31.38 -9.18 -27.04
N GLY A 117 -32.69 -9.04 -27.30
CA GLY A 117 -33.75 -9.78 -26.64
C GLY A 117 -33.87 -11.24 -27.08
N ASN A 118 -32.84 -12.03 -26.89
CA ASN A 118 -33.01 -13.47 -26.75
C ASN A 118 -32.62 -13.82 -25.32
N ALA A 119 -33.62 -14.05 -24.50
CA ALA A 119 -33.45 -14.65 -23.19
C ALA A 119 -32.77 -16.02 -23.38
N LYS A 120 -31.43 -16.02 -23.48
CA LYS A 120 -30.64 -17.26 -23.40
C LYS A 120 -31.05 -17.94 -22.12
N LYS A 121 -31.51 -19.19 -22.19
CA LYS A 121 -31.77 -20.05 -21.05
C LYS A 121 -30.62 -19.88 -20.09
N LYS A 122 -30.89 -19.41 -18.87
CA LYS A 122 -29.87 -19.24 -17.82
C LYS A 122 -29.09 -20.54 -17.74
N ALA A 123 -27.80 -20.49 -18.09
CA ALA A 123 -26.89 -21.62 -17.86
C ALA A 123 -27.01 -22.05 -16.41
N PRO A 124 -26.91 -23.35 -16.12
CA PRO A 124 -27.00 -23.85 -14.74
C PRO A 124 -26.01 -23.07 -13.88
N ARG A 125 -26.48 -22.55 -12.75
CA ARG A 125 -25.64 -21.82 -11.80
C ARG A 125 -24.60 -22.78 -11.25
N ILE A 126 -23.36 -22.62 -11.65
CA ILE A 126 -22.20 -23.30 -11.04
C ILE A 126 -22.16 -22.90 -9.56
N THR A 127 -22.09 -23.87 -8.67
CA THR A 127 -22.02 -23.66 -7.23
C THR A 127 -20.62 -24.05 -6.71
N HIS A 128 -20.31 -23.62 -5.49
CA HIS A 128 -19.02 -23.97 -4.84
C HIS A 128 -18.79 -25.49 -4.72
N LYS A 129 -19.87 -26.30 -4.75
CA LYS A 129 -19.82 -27.77 -4.68
C LYS A 129 -19.31 -28.38 -5.99
N ASP A 130 -19.48 -27.69 -7.11
CA ASP A 130 -19.14 -28.17 -8.44
C ASP A 130 -17.65 -27.91 -8.76
N VAL A 131 -17.00 -26.98 -8.04
CA VAL A 131 -15.62 -26.54 -8.31
C VAL A 131 -14.61 -27.70 -8.32
N PRO A 132 -14.61 -28.67 -7.36
CA PRO A 132 -13.70 -29.81 -7.40
C PRO A 132 -13.88 -30.72 -8.61
N ASN A 133 -15.09 -30.79 -9.16
CA ASN A 133 -15.39 -31.58 -10.35
C ASN A 133 -14.97 -30.85 -11.64
N ILE A 134 -15.07 -29.52 -11.66
CA ILE A 134 -14.65 -28.69 -12.80
C ILE A 134 -13.12 -28.63 -12.89
N TYR A 135 -12.43 -28.54 -11.75
CA TYR A 135 -10.98 -28.44 -11.65
C TYR A 135 -10.40 -29.57 -10.80
N PRO A 136 -10.34 -30.81 -11.31
CA PRO A 136 -9.76 -31.94 -10.57
C PRO A 136 -8.26 -31.75 -10.37
N VAL A 137 -7.71 -32.45 -9.38
CA VAL A 137 -6.25 -32.45 -9.12
C VAL A 137 -5.52 -32.91 -10.38
N GLY A 138 -4.48 -32.16 -10.76
CA GLY A 138 -3.69 -32.40 -11.97
C GLY A 138 -4.22 -31.71 -13.23
N SER A 139 -5.41 -31.09 -13.22
CA SER A 139 -5.91 -30.32 -14.36
C SER A 139 -5.21 -28.97 -14.50
N ASP A 140 -5.18 -28.48 -15.73
CA ASP A 140 -4.72 -27.14 -16.04
C ASP A 140 -5.84 -26.13 -15.79
N VAL A 141 -5.50 -24.97 -15.27
CA VAL A 141 -6.43 -23.88 -15.00
C VAL A 141 -5.83 -22.53 -15.40
N LEU A 142 -6.62 -21.69 -16.09
CA LEU A 142 -6.25 -20.32 -16.39
C LEU A 142 -6.61 -19.41 -15.21
N VAL A 143 -5.61 -18.71 -14.68
CA VAL A 143 -5.78 -17.89 -13.47
C VAL A 143 -5.07 -16.56 -13.56
N GLN A 144 -5.62 -15.57 -12.89
CA GLN A 144 -5.03 -14.24 -12.73
C GLN A 144 -4.68 -14.00 -11.27
N VAL A 145 -3.54 -13.37 -11.01
CA VAL A 145 -3.13 -13.02 -9.65
C VAL A 145 -3.93 -11.81 -9.17
N LYS A 146 -4.68 -12.00 -8.09
CA LYS A 146 -5.52 -10.97 -7.45
C LYS A 146 -4.82 -10.25 -6.31
N LYS A 147 -3.94 -10.98 -5.59
CA LYS A 147 -3.06 -10.43 -4.54
C LYS A 147 -1.71 -11.12 -4.61
N GLY A 148 -0.65 -10.35 -4.43
CA GLY A 148 0.71 -10.86 -4.34
C GLY A 148 0.93 -11.78 -3.14
N PRO A 149 2.05 -12.51 -3.09
CA PRO A 149 2.45 -13.28 -1.91
C PRO A 149 2.66 -12.32 -0.73
N ILE A 150 2.26 -12.74 0.47
CA ILE A 150 2.45 -11.97 1.71
C ILE A 150 3.12 -12.88 2.74
N SER A 151 4.31 -12.50 3.20
CA SER A 151 5.06 -13.29 4.18
C SER A 151 5.18 -14.77 3.75
N ASN A 152 4.66 -15.69 4.53
CA ASN A 152 4.72 -17.14 4.29
C ASN A 152 3.58 -17.70 3.43
N LYS A 153 2.68 -16.85 2.88
CA LYS A 153 1.52 -17.29 2.09
C LYS A 153 1.77 -17.07 0.60
N GLY A 154 1.39 -18.05 -0.22
CA GLY A 154 1.41 -17.93 -1.67
C GLY A 154 0.41 -16.88 -2.20
N PRO A 155 0.54 -16.47 -3.48
CA PRO A 155 -0.34 -15.46 -4.07
C PRO A 155 -1.79 -15.94 -4.11
N ARG A 156 -2.74 -15.00 -4.00
CA ARG A 156 -4.16 -15.29 -4.19
C ARG A 156 -4.54 -15.06 -5.65
N ILE A 157 -5.24 -16.03 -6.24
CA ILE A 157 -5.59 -16.05 -7.64
C ILE A 157 -7.11 -16.15 -7.85
N THR A 158 -7.56 -15.89 -9.09
CA THR A 158 -8.94 -16.00 -9.52
C THR A 158 -9.01 -16.52 -10.96
N THR A 159 -10.11 -17.17 -11.35
CA THR A 159 -10.41 -17.50 -12.75
C THR A 159 -11.19 -16.38 -13.46
N ASP A 160 -11.61 -15.35 -12.75
CA ASP A 160 -12.26 -14.18 -13.32
C ASP A 160 -11.20 -13.23 -13.90
N ILE A 161 -10.87 -13.45 -15.16
CA ILE A 161 -9.80 -12.73 -15.86
C ILE A 161 -10.27 -11.34 -16.27
N SER A 162 -9.45 -10.34 -16.01
CA SER A 162 -9.67 -8.96 -16.41
C SER A 162 -8.40 -8.32 -16.95
N LEU A 163 -8.49 -7.70 -18.13
CA LEU A 163 -7.39 -6.97 -18.76
C LEU A 163 -7.66 -5.46 -18.67
N PRO A 164 -6.93 -4.73 -17.81
CA PRO A 164 -7.13 -3.30 -17.65
C PRO A 164 -6.42 -2.51 -18.74
N GLY A 165 -7.21 -1.88 -19.63
CA GLY A 165 -6.75 -0.84 -20.53
C GLY A 165 -6.74 0.54 -19.86
N ARG A 166 -6.56 1.57 -20.67
CA ARG A 166 -6.59 2.96 -20.19
C ARG A 166 -8.00 3.44 -19.88
N TYR A 167 -8.95 3.21 -20.78
CA TYR A 167 -10.34 3.67 -20.68
C TYR A 167 -11.32 2.54 -20.38
N LEU A 168 -10.95 1.33 -20.72
CA LEU A 168 -11.74 0.12 -20.60
C LEU A 168 -11.07 -0.93 -19.72
N VAL A 169 -11.87 -1.88 -19.23
CA VAL A 169 -11.40 -3.16 -18.71
C VAL A 169 -12.11 -4.23 -19.51
N LEU A 170 -11.36 -5.11 -20.17
CA LEU A 170 -11.90 -6.26 -20.90
C LEU A 170 -12.03 -7.45 -19.96
N MET A 171 -13.18 -8.12 -20.00
CA MET A 171 -13.48 -9.33 -19.23
C MET A 171 -13.80 -10.48 -20.21
N PRO A 172 -12.82 -11.35 -20.51
CA PRO A 172 -12.98 -12.37 -21.54
C PRO A 172 -14.01 -13.46 -21.27
N PHE A 173 -14.35 -13.71 -19.98
CA PHE A 173 -15.28 -14.76 -19.57
C PHE A 173 -16.56 -14.23 -18.90
N ASN A 174 -16.84 -12.96 -19.07
CA ASN A 174 -17.99 -12.32 -18.48
C ASN A 174 -18.65 -11.40 -19.51
N ASP A 175 -19.90 -11.68 -19.88
CA ASP A 175 -20.64 -10.96 -20.92
C ASP A 175 -21.31 -9.66 -20.42
N GLN A 176 -20.93 -9.20 -19.23
CA GLN A 176 -21.53 -8.01 -18.62
C GLN A 176 -20.85 -6.72 -19.09
N PHE A 177 -21.66 -5.72 -19.35
CA PHE A 177 -21.23 -4.36 -19.69
C PHE A 177 -21.50 -3.41 -18.54
N GLY A 178 -20.53 -2.54 -18.24
CA GLY A 178 -20.68 -1.66 -17.11
C GLY A 178 -19.98 -0.30 -17.25
N ILE A 179 -20.42 0.65 -16.42
CA ILE A 179 -19.78 1.96 -16.25
C ILE A 179 -19.46 2.13 -14.77
N SER A 180 -18.26 2.63 -14.47
CA SER A 180 -17.86 2.95 -13.10
C SER A 180 -18.86 3.91 -12.45
N ARG A 181 -19.34 3.58 -11.24
CA ARG A 181 -20.22 4.47 -10.46
C ARG A 181 -19.55 5.75 -9.98
N LYS A 182 -18.23 5.82 -10.04
CA LYS A 182 -17.47 7.04 -9.73
C LYS A 182 -17.69 8.16 -10.76
N ILE A 183 -18.26 7.86 -11.94
CA ILE A 183 -18.71 8.86 -12.90
C ILE A 183 -20.10 9.30 -12.46
N GLU A 184 -20.22 10.44 -11.76
CA GLU A 184 -21.47 10.89 -11.13
C GLU A 184 -22.37 11.69 -12.07
N ASP A 185 -21.82 12.33 -13.13
CA ASP A 185 -22.60 13.15 -14.07
C ASP A 185 -23.58 12.29 -14.90
N PRO A 186 -24.92 12.50 -14.77
CA PRO A 186 -25.92 11.71 -15.47
C PRO A 186 -25.85 11.88 -17.01
N LYS A 187 -25.49 13.06 -17.50
CA LYS A 187 -25.36 13.34 -18.94
C LYS A 187 -24.17 12.59 -19.54
N GLU A 188 -23.06 12.60 -18.82
CA GLU A 188 -21.88 11.86 -19.23
C GLU A 188 -22.11 10.35 -19.19
N ARG A 189 -22.80 9.85 -18.17
CA ARG A 189 -23.19 8.42 -18.11
C ARG A 189 -24.04 8.01 -19.29
N GLU A 190 -25.01 8.82 -19.68
CA GLU A 190 -25.86 8.53 -20.84
C GLU A 190 -25.06 8.55 -22.15
N ARG A 191 -24.13 9.48 -22.31
CA ARG A 191 -23.21 9.52 -23.44
C ARG A 191 -22.34 8.26 -23.52
N LEU A 192 -21.78 7.84 -22.38
CA LEU A 192 -20.95 6.64 -22.30
C LEU A 192 -21.76 5.37 -22.54
N ARG A 193 -23.03 5.29 -22.10
CA ARG A 193 -23.93 4.16 -22.43
C ARG A 193 -24.13 4.02 -23.95
N LYS A 194 -24.28 5.13 -24.67
CA LYS A 194 -24.38 5.10 -26.15
C LYS A 194 -23.12 4.55 -26.78
N ILE A 195 -21.96 5.08 -26.39
CA ILE A 195 -20.66 4.58 -26.87
C ILE A 195 -20.50 3.08 -26.59
N LEU A 196 -20.84 2.64 -25.37
CA LEU A 196 -20.71 1.24 -24.96
C LEU A 196 -21.58 0.28 -25.79
N ARG A 197 -22.76 0.73 -26.20
CA ARG A 197 -23.65 -0.04 -27.10
C ARG A 197 -23.09 -0.16 -28.52
N GLU A 198 -22.37 0.85 -28.98
CA GLU A 198 -21.77 0.92 -30.32
C GLU A 198 -20.44 0.17 -30.43
N LEU A 199 -19.78 -0.14 -29.30
CA LEU A 199 -18.52 -0.88 -29.30
C LEU A 199 -18.71 -2.32 -29.77
N GLU A 200 -17.92 -2.75 -30.75
CA GLU A 200 -17.90 -4.12 -31.26
C GLU A 200 -17.06 -5.01 -30.33
N VAL A 201 -17.72 -5.60 -29.33
CA VAL A 201 -17.09 -6.54 -28.40
C VAL A 201 -17.49 -7.96 -28.79
N PRO A 202 -16.52 -8.92 -28.90
CA PRO A 202 -16.81 -10.30 -29.25
C PRO A 202 -17.84 -10.95 -28.29
N GLU A 203 -18.58 -11.96 -28.79
CA GLU A 203 -19.58 -12.66 -28.01
C GLU A 203 -18.93 -13.40 -26.82
N GLY A 204 -19.57 -13.35 -25.66
CA GLY A 204 -19.05 -13.93 -24.42
C GLY A 204 -18.05 -13.07 -23.66
N MET A 205 -17.70 -11.89 -24.19
CA MET A 205 -16.82 -10.92 -23.52
C MET A 205 -17.59 -9.70 -23.05
N GLY A 206 -17.18 -9.15 -21.93
CA GLY A 206 -17.74 -7.92 -21.38
C GLY A 206 -16.70 -6.82 -21.24
N VAL A 207 -17.20 -5.62 -21.07
CA VAL A 207 -16.37 -4.42 -20.98
C VAL A 207 -16.89 -3.47 -19.90
N ILE A 208 -15.97 -2.96 -19.08
CA ILE A 208 -16.26 -1.93 -18.08
C ILE A 208 -15.58 -0.62 -18.48
N MET A 209 -16.32 0.48 -18.52
CA MET A 209 -15.78 1.81 -18.71
C MET A 209 -15.20 2.36 -17.40
N ARG A 210 -13.92 2.76 -17.45
CA ARG A 210 -13.19 3.36 -16.33
C ARG A 210 -13.51 4.84 -16.17
N THR A 211 -13.25 5.40 -14.99
CA THR A 211 -13.44 6.83 -14.70
C THR A 211 -12.62 7.75 -15.61
N VAL A 212 -11.42 7.31 -16.02
CA VAL A 212 -10.55 8.04 -16.97
C VAL A 212 -11.20 8.22 -18.36
N GLY A 213 -12.21 7.40 -18.68
CA GLY A 213 -12.97 7.49 -19.92
C GLY A 213 -13.97 8.65 -19.96
N ALA A 214 -14.27 9.30 -18.83
CA ALA A 214 -15.16 10.45 -18.82
C ALA A 214 -14.61 11.59 -19.68
N GLY A 215 -15.48 12.24 -20.49
CA GLY A 215 -15.11 13.29 -21.43
C GLY A 215 -14.38 12.83 -22.70
N GLN A 216 -14.03 11.54 -22.82
CA GLN A 216 -13.26 11.03 -23.95
C GLN A 216 -14.14 10.75 -25.18
N ARG A 217 -13.52 10.86 -26.37
CA ARG A 217 -14.21 10.60 -27.66
C ARG A 217 -14.29 9.10 -27.94
N SER A 218 -15.36 8.66 -28.64
CA SER A 218 -15.61 7.24 -28.99
C SER A 218 -14.38 6.53 -29.58
N ARG A 219 -13.65 7.18 -30.47
CA ARG A 219 -12.45 6.63 -31.14
C ARG A 219 -11.36 6.13 -30.16
N TYR A 220 -11.28 6.71 -28.96
CA TYR A 220 -10.28 6.29 -27.99
C TYR A 220 -10.65 4.96 -27.31
N PHE A 221 -11.95 4.74 -27.10
CA PHE A 221 -12.46 3.46 -26.59
C PHE A 221 -12.28 2.34 -27.61
N VAL A 222 -12.52 2.62 -28.92
CA VAL A 222 -12.29 1.64 -30.00
C VAL A 222 -10.82 1.22 -30.05
N ARG A 223 -9.88 2.18 -29.98
CA ARG A 223 -8.45 1.88 -29.97
C ARG A 223 -8.01 1.08 -28.75
N ASP A 224 -8.49 1.48 -27.58
CA ASP A 224 -8.18 0.78 -26.31
C ASP A 224 -8.71 -0.66 -26.35
N LEU A 225 -9.92 -0.85 -26.88
CA LEU A 225 -10.51 -2.18 -27.07
C LEU A 225 -9.68 -3.04 -28.03
N SER A 226 -9.22 -2.48 -29.16
CA SER A 226 -8.39 -3.19 -30.13
C SER A 226 -7.10 -3.72 -29.48
N ILE A 227 -6.40 -2.87 -28.70
CA ILE A 227 -5.19 -3.28 -27.98
C ILE A 227 -5.48 -4.41 -26.97
N LEU A 228 -6.60 -4.30 -26.24
CA LEU A 228 -6.98 -5.32 -25.26
C LEU A 228 -7.34 -6.66 -25.92
N LEU A 229 -7.98 -6.63 -27.08
CA LEU A 229 -8.30 -7.84 -27.86
C LEU A 229 -7.04 -8.50 -28.41
N GLU A 230 -6.05 -7.71 -28.86
CA GLU A 230 -4.75 -8.23 -29.29
C GLU A 230 -4.01 -8.91 -28.13
N GLN A 231 -3.98 -8.28 -26.95
CA GLN A 231 -3.40 -8.86 -25.75
C GLN A 231 -4.08 -10.18 -25.36
N TRP A 232 -5.41 -10.21 -25.42
CA TRP A 232 -6.18 -11.41 -25.14
C TRP A 232 -5.88 -12.53 -26.14
N ALA A 233 -5.78 -12.22 -27.43
CA ALA A 233 -5.41 -13.19 -28.46
C ALA A 233 -4.03 -13.81 -28.20
N GLN A 234 -3.06 -13.02 -27.69
CA GLN A 234 -1.74 -13.53 -27.29
C GLN A 234 -1.84 -14.49 -26.09
N VAL A 235 -2.72 -14.16 -25.11
CA VAL A 235 -2.97 -15.05 -23.95
C VAL A 235 -3.57 -16.38 -24.42
N GLN A 236 -4.56 -16.34 -25.34
CA GLN A 236 -5.19 -17.56 -25.88
C GLN A 236 -4.18 -18.43 -26.64
N LYS A 237 -3.36 -17.83 -27.50
CA LYS A 237 -2.29 -18.54 -28.20
C LYS A 237 -1.31 -19.20 -27.21
N GLY A 238 -0.88 -18.46 -26.18
CA GLY A 238 0.00 -19.01 -25.13
C GLY A 238 -0.64 -20.13 -24.32
N LEU A 239 -1.97 -20.08 -24.12
CA LEU A 239 -2.72 -21.12 -23.41
C LEU A 239 -2.69 -22.46 -24.19
N GLU A 240 -2.72 -22.41 -25.52
CA GLU A 240 -2.65 -23.58 -26.40
C GLU A 240 -1.22 -24.13 -26.51
N GLU A 241 -0.23 -23.24 -26.67
CA GLU A 241 1.13 -23.61 -27.01
C GLU A 241 2.00 -24.00 -25.79
N LYS A 242 1.76 -23.39 -24.61
CA LYS A 242 2.64 -23.55 -23.44
C LYS A 242 2.13 -24.62 -22.47
N PRO A 243 3.00 -25.51 -21.97
CA PRO A 243 2.63 -26.44 -20.88
C PRO A 243 2.49 -25.68 -19.55
N ALA A 244 1.63 -26.19 -18.63
CA ALA A 244 1.52 -25.66 -17.28
C ALA A 244 2.65 -26.20 -16.36
N PRO A 245 3.24 -25.38 -15.46
CA PRO A 245 2.91 -23.98 -15.21
C PRO A 245 3.60 -23.01 -16.18
N ALA A 246 2.89 -21.95 -16.64
CA ALA A 246 3.47 -20.94 -17.53
C ALA A 246 2.85 -19.55 -17.31
N CYS A 247 3.65 -18.49 -17.41
CA CYS A 247 3.15 -17.12 -17.51
C CYS A 247 2.69 -16.85 -18.95
N LEU A 248 1.43 -16.41 -19.10
CA LEU A 248 0.81 -16.08 -20.39
C LEU A 248 0.75 -14.58 -20.64
N PHE A 249 0.55 -13.81 -19.58
CA PHE A 249 0.54 -12.36 -19.61
C PHE A 249 1.20 -11.83 -18.34
N GLU A 250 2.20 -10.99 -18.51
CA GLU A 250 2.87 -10.29 -17.41
C GLU A 250 2.30 -8.87 -17.32
N GLU A 251 1.83 -8.47 -16.13
CA GLU A 251 1.37 -7.10 -15.91
C GLU A 251 2.53 -6.12 -16.16
N PRO A 252 2.30 -5.01 -16.87
CA PRO A 252 3.33 -4.02 -17.14
C PRO A 252 4.04 -3.49 -15.89
N ASP A 253 5.25 -2.96 -16.06
CA ASP A 253 6.03 -2.39 -14.97
C ASP A 253 5.33 -1.16 -14.33
N LEU A 254 5.86 -0.72 -13.17
CA LEU A 254 5.28 0.39 -12.41
C LEU A 254 5.11 1.66 -13.25
N ILE A 255 6.05 1.95 -14.16
CA ILE A 255 6.01 3.17 -14.98
C ILE A 255 4.82 3.13 -15.92
N GLU A 256 4.68 2.04 -16.66
CA GLU A 256 3.61 1.86 -17.63
C GLU A 256 2.24 1.80 -16.96
N ARG A 257 2.11 1.06 -15.84
CA ARG A 257 0.89 1.03 -15.02
C ARG A 257 0.52 2.42 -14.53
N SER A 258 1.50 3.18 -14.03
CA SER A 258 1.24 4.52 -13.50
C SER A 258 0.82 5.49 -14.60
N VAL A 259 1.47 5.45 -15.75
CA VAL A 259 1.07 6.28 -16.90
C VAL A 259 -0.33 5.88 -17.39
N ARG A 260 -0.63 4.58 -17.51
CA ARG A 260 -1.96 4.07 -17.86
C ARG A 260 -3.06 4.58 -16.91
N ASP A 261 -2.78 4.53 -15.59
CA ASP A 261 -3.80 4.76 -14.58
C ASP A 261 -3.93 6.22 -14.13
N PHE A 262 -2.85 7.01 -14.21
CA PHE A 262 -2.85 8.41 -13.74
C PHE A 262 -2.89 9.44 -14.85
N LEU A 263 -2.44 9.13 -16.07
CA LEU A 263 -2.42 10.12 -17.16
C LEU A 263 -3.83 10.43 -17.63
N THR A 264 -4.49 11.36 -16.95
CA THR A 264 -5.79 11.92 -17.34
C THR A 264 -5.61 13.24 -18.10
N ASP A 265 -6.72 13.82 -18.61
CA ASP A 265 -6.70 15.16 -19.18
C ASP A 265 -6.42 16.25 -18.13
N GLU A 266 -6.51 15.92 -16.85
CA GLU A 266 -6.20 16.79 -15.71
C GLU A 266 -4.71 16.82 -15.39
N VAL A 267 -3.92 15.82 -15.81
CA VAL A 267 -2.48 15.79 -15.57
C VAL A 267 -1.78 16.76 -16.53
N ASP A 268 -1.06 17.72 -15.97
CA ASP A 268 -0.33 18.73 -16.72
C ASP A 268 0.93 18.15 -17.36
N ALA A 269 1.68 17.33 -16.62
CA ALA A 269 2.91 16.71 -17.08
C ALA A 269 3.21 15.38 -16.38
N VAL A 270 3.84 14.47 -17.14
CA VAL A 270 4.51 13.27 -16.65
C VAL A 270 5.99 13.48 -16.91
N ILE A 271 6.80 13.48 -15.86
CA ILE A 271 8.21 13.82 -15.92
C ILE A 271 9.01 12.59 -15.49
N ILE A 272 9.89 12.11 -16.37
CA ILE A 272 10.63 10.84 -16.20
C ILE A 272 12.12 11.14 -16.35
N ASP A 273 12.96 10.65 -15.45
CA ASP A 273 14.41 10.87 -15.45
C ASP A 273 15.20 9.92 -16.35
N ASP A 274 14.59 8.86 -16.88
CA ASP A 274 15.19 7.93 -17.82
C ASP A 274 14.69 8.20 -19.26
N ALA A 275 15.63 8.42 -20.18
CA ALA A 275 15.32 8.75 -21.58
C ALA A 275 14.59 7.61 -22.31
N LYS A 276 15.00 6.33 -22.07
CA LYS A 276 14.43 5.16 -22.73
C LYS A 276 13.01 4.92 -22.23
N ALA A 277 12.77 5.05 -20.94
CA ALA A 277 11.45 4.95 -20.35
C ALA A 277 10.52 6.06 -20.85
N ALA A 278 11.01 7.31 -20.95
CA ALA A 278 10.24 8.43 -21.48
C ALA A 278 9.84 8.21 -22.94
N GLU A 279 10.75 7.76 -23.80
CA GLU A 279 10.47 7.45 -25.20
C GLU A 279 9.47 6.29 -25.34
N ARG A 280 9.67 5.19 -24.57
CA ARG A 280 8.74 4.05 -24.52
C ARG A 280 7.33 4.51 -24.17
N MET A 281 7.18 5.34 -23.12
CA MET A 281 5.88 5.85 -22.69
C MET A 281 5.28 6.81 -23.71
N GLN A 282 6.08 7.66 -24.33
CA GLN A 282 5.61 8.53 -25.43
C GLN A 282 5.06 7.71 -26.60
N ASN A 283 5.70 6.61 -26.94
CA ASN A 283 5.26 5.74 -28.04
C ASN A 283 3.97 5.01 -27.68
N LEU A 284 3.87 4.38 -26.51
CA LEU A 284 2.67 3.69 -26.02
C LEU A 284 1.46 4.62 -25.95
N VAL A 285 1.61 5.77 -25.30
CA VAL A 285 0.53 6.74 -25.16
C VAL A 285 0.18 7.38 -26.50
N GLY A 286 1.17 7.55 -27.38
CA GLY A 286 1.00 8.11 -28.73
C GLY A 286 0.09 7.27 -29.63
N GLN A 287 0.05 5.96 -29.44
CA GLN A 287 -0.84 5.05 -30.16
C GLN A 287 -2.31 5.34 -29.84
N ILE A 288 -2.61 5.71 -28.60
CA ILE A 288 -3.97 6.02 -28.15
C ILE A 288 -4.29 7.50 -28.37
N SER A 289 -3.42 8.43 -27.93
CA SER A 289 -3.66 9.87 -27.96
C SER A 289 -2.40 10.69 -28.24
N LYS A 290 -2.35 11.34 -29.42
CA LYS A 290 -1.25 12.27 -29.78
C LYS A 290 -1.15 13.47 -28.83
N ARG A 291 -2.26 13.88 -28.21
CA ARG A 291 -2.28 14.99 -27.24
C ARG A 291 -1.62 14.59 -25.93
N ALA A 292 -1.97 13.41 -25.42
CA ALA A 292 -1.41 12.90 -24.18
C ALA A 292 0.09 12.58 -24.30
N LYS A 293 0.58 12.20 -25.51
CA LYS A 293 2.02 12.05 -25.78
C LYS A 293 2.82 13.31 -25.42
N LYS A 294 2.29 14.51 -25.67
CA LYS A 294 2.96 15.79 -25.41
C LYS A 294 3.11 16.11 -23.91
N SER A 295 2.33 15.47 -23.05
CA SER A 295 2.43 15.65 -21.60
C SER A 295 3.59 14.87 -20.99
N ILE A 296 4.20 13.92 -21.73
CA ILE A 296 5.34 13.12 -21.25
C ILE A 296 6.64 13.82 -21.62
N GLN A 297 7.45 14.13 -20.61
CA GLN A 297 8.68 14.88 -20.71
C GLN A 297 9.84 14.11 -20.09
N HIS A 298 10.99 14.12 -20.75
CA HIS A 298 12.25 13.63 -20.18
C HIS A 298 12.87 14.72 -19.32
N TYR A 299 13.25 14.37 -18.09
CA TYR A 299 13.97 15.25 -17.18
C TYR A 299 15.48 15.17 -17.44
N THR A 300 16.10 16.32 -17.70
CA THR A 300 17.55 16.42 -18.00
C THR A 300 18.31 17.23 -16.97
N GLY A 301 17.71 17.54 -15.83
CA GLY A 301 18.35 18.31 -14.76
C GLY A 301 19.47 17.53 -14.09
N VAL A 302 20.47 18.25 -13.55
CA VAL A 302 21.61 17.65 -12.81
C VAL A 302 21.18 17.14 -11.42
N GLN A 303 20.22 17.82 -10.80
CA GLN A 303 19.72 17.47 -9.48
C GLN A 303 18.78 16.24 -9.57
N PRO A 304 18.81 15.29 -8.62
CA PRO A 304 17.86 14.18 -8.60
C PRO A 304 16.41 14.68 -8.71
N ILE A 305 15.61 14.03 -9.55
CA ILE A 305 14.26 14.50 -9.89
C ILE A 305 13.37 14.71 -8.65
N PHE A 306 13.43 13.81 -7.66
CA PHE A 306 12.63 13.90 -6.45
C PHE A 306 13.05 15.04 -5.51
N GLU A 307 14.33 15.43 -5.54
CA GLU A 307 14.82 16.60 -4.82
C GLU A 307 14.37 17.89 -5.52
N CYS A 308 14.49 17.94 -6.86
CA CYS A 308 14.05 19.06 -7.67
C CYS A 308 12.57 19.43 -7.46
N PHE A 309 11.71 18.43 -7.33
CA PHE A 309 10.27 18.62 -7.09
C PHE A 309 9.88 18.63 -5.61
N GLY A 310 10.83 18.59 -4.67
CA GLY A 310 10.58 18.57 -3.23
C GLY A 310 9.81 17.33 -2.74
N VAL A 311 9.90 16.22 -3.49
CA VAL A 311 9.20 14.97 -3.19
C VAL A 311 9.87 14.24 -2.04
N LYS A 312 11.21 14.21 -2.00
CA LYS A 312 12.00 13.49 -0.99
C LYS A 312 11.60 13.88 0.44
N ALA A 313 11.60 15.18 0.74
CA ALA A 313 11.21 15.65 2.08
C ALA A 313 9.77 15.28 2.47
N GLN A 314 8.85 15.21 1.50
CA GLN A 314 7.47 14.81 1.75
C GLN A 314 7.34 13.29 1.95
N ILE A 315 8.17 12.47 1.29
CA ILE A 315 8.25 11.02 1.53
C ILE A 315 8.78 10.77 2.95
N ASP A 316 9.88 11.44 3.33
CA ASP A 316 10.47 11.32 4.67
C ASP A 316 9.43 11.69 5.75
N ALA A 317 8.68 12.77 5.53
CA ALA A 317 7.59 13.18 6.43
C ALA A 317 6.43 12.15 6.49
N ALA A 318 6.18 11.41 5.40
CA ALA A 318 5.13 10.38 5.37
C ALA A 318 5.46 9.16 6.25
N PHE A 319 6.71 8.96 6.65
CA PHE A 319 7.10 7.90 7.59
C PHE A 319 7.02 8.33 9.06
N HIS A 320 6.82 9.62 9.34
CA HIS A 320 6.69 10.07 10.71
C HIS A 320 5.34 9.62 11.30
N ARG A 321 5.37 9.17 12.55
CA ARG A 321 4.17 8.81 13.31
C ARG A 321 3.21 9.99 13.43
N GLN A 322 3.75 11.21 13.65
CA GLN A 322 3.00 12.46 13.82
C GLN A 322 3.01 13.28 12.52
N VAL A 323 1.84 13.77 12.11
CA VAL A 323 1.64 14.61 10.93
C VAL A 323 0.96 15.92 11.34
N TRP A 324 1.62 17.05 11.05
CA TRP A 324 1.11 18.38 11.38
C TRP A 324 0.04 18.83 10.38
N LEU A 325 -0.97 19.50 10.91
CA LEU A 325 -2.05 20.12 10.15
C LEU A 325 -1.79 21.63 9.95
N PRO A 326 -2.32 22.24 8.88
CA PRO A 326 -2.16 23.68 8.62
C PRO A 326 -2.62 24.59 9.76
N CYS A 327 -3.69 24.22 10.48
CA CYS A 327 -4.17 24.95 11.63
C CYS A 327 -3.26 24.90 12.86
N GLY A 328 -2.20 24.06 12.85
CA GLY A 328 -1.31 23.85 13.99
C GLY A 328 -1.74 22.70 14.91
N GLY A 329 -2.78 21.97 14.56
CA GLY A 329 -3.09 20.65 15.12
C GLY A 329 -2.19 19.58 14.52
N TYR A 330 -2.33 18.33 14.95
CA TYR A 330 -1.63 17.19 14.37
C TYR A 330 -2.46 15.92 14.52
N ILE A 331 -2.16 14.96 13.65
CA ILE A 331 -2.65 13.59 13.76
C ILE A 331 -1.50 12.64 14.09
N VAL A 332 -1.80 11.59 14.84
CA VAL A 332 -0.88 10.48 15.14
C VAL A 332 -1.44 9.24 14.48
N ILE A 333 -0.62 8.52 13.72
CA ILE A 333 -1.04 7.31 13.00
C ILE A 333 -0.22 6.13 13.49
N ASP A 334 -0.88 5.14 14.08
CA ASP A 334 -0.28 3.92 14.59
C ASP A 334 -0.81 2.70 13.80
N GLU A 335 0.10 1.99 13.15
CA GLU A 335 -0.19 0.71 12.51
C GLU A 335 0.03 -0.41 13.53
N THR A 336 -1.05 -1.06 13.97
CA THR A 336 -0.99 -2.25 14.83
C THR A 336 -1.19 -3.51 13.97
N GLU A 337 -1.04 -4.68 14.57
CA GLU A 337 -1.23 -5.95 13.87
C GLU A 337 -2.65 -6.11 13.29
N ALA A 338 -3.68 -5.67 13.98
CA ALA A 338 -5.08 -5.90 13.63
C ALA A 338 -5.78 -4.69 13.00
N MET A 339 -5.38 -3.47 13.35
CA MET A 339 -6.06 -2.24 12.93
C MET A 339 -5.09 -1.06 12.86
N ILE A 340 -5.57 0.02 12.28
CA ILE A 340 -4.88 1.31 12.27
C ILE A 340 -5.63 2.25 13.18
N ALA A 341 -4.92 2.83 14.15
CA ALA A 341 -5.44 3.84 15.04
C ALA A 341 -4.94 5.22 14.59
N VAL A 342 -5.85 6.18 14.55
CA VAL A 342 -5.53 7.58 14.26
C VAL A 342 -6.08 8.44 15.36
N ASP A 343 -5.22 9.23 16.01
CA ASP A 343 -5.56 10.17 17.07
C ASP A 343 -5.41 11.61 16.58
N VAL A 344 -6.37 12.48 16.87
CA VAL A 344 -6.40 13.89 16.43
C VAL A 344 -6.21 14.82 17.60
N ASN A 345 -5.22 15.71 17.50
CA ASN A 345 -4.85 16.64 18.57
C ASN A 345 -4.90 18.09 18.11
N THR A 346 -5.35 19.01 18.98
CA THR A 346 -5.36 20.45 18.70
C THR A 346 -3.97 21.08 18.62
N GLY A 347 -2.97 20.47 19.26
CA GLY A 347 -1.58 20.93 19.23
C GLY A 347 -1.42 22.39 19.63
N ARG A 348 -0.90 23.18 18.70
CA ARG A 348 -0.65 24.63 18.87
C ARG A 348 -1.83 25.51 18.44
N ASN A 349 -2.93 24.92 17.99
CA ASN A 349 -4.12 25.67 17.55
C ASN A 349 -4.85 26.28 18.76
N LYS A 350 -4.39 27.46 19.20
CA LYS A 350 -4.96 28.21 20.33
C LYS A 350 -5.73 29.49 19.88
N GLY A 351 -5.98 29.63 18.57
CA GLY A 351 -6.21 30.93 17.96
C GLY A 351 -7.65 31.44 17.93
N ALA A 352 -8.65 30.63 18.21
CA ALA A 352 -10.03 31.14 18.13
C ALA A 352 -10.59 31.50 19.51
N LYS A 353 -11.32 32.64 19.58
CA LYS A 353 -12.13 33.02 20.75
C LYS A 353 -13.25 31.99 21.04
N ASP A 354 -13.49 31.09 20.07
CA ASP A 354 -14.55 30.08 20.09
C ASP A 354 -13.91 28.68 19.97
N MET A 355 -13.92 27.96 21.08
CA MET A 355 -13.32 26.62 21.18
C MET A 355 -13.98 25.62 20.22
N GLU A 356 -15.31 25.70 20.03
CA GLU A 356 -16.04 24.76 19.16
C GLU A 356 -15.63 24.93 17.69
N LYS A 357 -15.40 26.16 17.23
CA LYS A 357 -14.91 26.43 15.88
C LYS A 357 -13.49 25.93 15.67
N THR A 358 -12.63 26.06 16.69
CA THR A 358 -11.26 25.56 16.64
C THR A 358 -11.23 24.02 16.51
N ILE A 359 -12.07 23.33 17.30
CA ILE A 359 -12.23 21.87 17.24
C ILE A 359 -12.74 21.44 15.87
N LEU A 360 -13.81 22.07 15.37
CA LEU A 360 -14.37 21.75 14.06
C LEU A 360 -13.34 21.94 12.94
N GLN A 361 -12.61 23.06 12.95
CA GLN A 361 -11.56 23.31 11.95
C GLN A 361 -10.48 22.23 11.99
N THR A 362 -9.97 21.91 13.20
CA THR A 362 -8.94 20.89 13.36
C THR A 362 -9.43 19.53 12.87
N ASN A 363 -10.65 19.13 13.22
CA ASN A 363 -11.23 17.86 12.79
C ASN A 363 -11.49 17.80 11.27
N LEU A 364 -11.88 18.89 10.63
CA LEU A 364 -12.05 18.96 9.18
C LEU A 364 -10.72 18.84 8.43
N GLU A 365 -9.67 19.52 8.91
CA GLU A 365 -8.33 19.39 8.35
C GLU A 365 -7.74 17.99 8.59
N ALA A 366 -7.98 17.42 9.78
CA ALA A 366 -7.60 16.04 10.10
C ALA A 366 -8.30 15.03 9.18
N ALA A 367 -9.59 15.18 8.91
CA ALA A 367 -10.33 14.32 8.00
C ALA A 367 -9.75 14.33 6.57
N GLU A 368 -9.33 15.49 6.07
CA GLU A 368 -8.65 15.61 4.77
C GLU A 368 -7.28 14.93 4.79
N GLU A 369 -6.50 15.20 5.84
CA GLU A 369 -5.15 14.67 5.97
C GLU A 369 -5.16 13.15 6.19
N ILE A 370 -6.07 12.61 7.00
CA ILE A 370 -6.27 11.17 7.18
C ILE A 370 -6.51 10.50 5.82
N ALA A 371 -7.47 10.98 5.04
CA ALA A 371 -7.76 10.43 3.72
C ALA A 371 -6.54 10.46 2.79
N ARG A 372 -5.70 11.50 2.86
CA ARG A 372 -4.45 11.61 2.12
C ARG A 372 -3.40 10.62 2.60
N GLN A 373 -3.18 10.54 3.93
CA GLN A 373 -2.18 9.66 4.51
C GLN A 373 -2.49 8.18 4.28
N LEU A 374 -3.77 7.80 4.29
CA LEU A 374 -4.19 6.44 3.93
C LEU A 374 -3.77 6.04 2.51
N ARG A 375 -3.89 6.97 1.54
CA ARG A 375 -3.44 6.75 0.16
C ARG A 375 -1.92 6.77 0.07
N LEU A 376 -1.28 7.78 0.63
CA LEU A 376 0.16 8.00 0.55
C LEU A 376 0.95 6.86 1.17
N ARG A 377 0.54 6.39 2.35
CA ARG A 377 1.17 5.25 3.05
C ARG A 377 0.68 3.90 2.55
N ASN A 378 -0.31 3.88 1.66
CA ASN A 378 -0.99 2.66 1.18
C ASN A 378 -1.45 1.74 2.31
N ILE A 379 -1.94 2.31 3.40
CA ILE A 379 -2.43 1.56 4.55
C ILE A 379 -3.90 1.21 4.39
N GLY A 380 -4.30 0.04 4.87
CA GLY A 380 -5.66 -0.50 4.74
C GLY A 380 -5.96 -1.55 5.80
N GLY A 381 -7.18 -2.03 5.79
CA GLY A 381 -7.75 -2.89 6.82
C GLY A 381 -8.81 -2.14 7.61
N LEU A 382 -8.97 -2.48 8.88
CA LEU A 382 -9.81 -1.74 9.83
C LEU A 382 -9.05 -0.48 10.30
N ILE A 383 -9.71 0.67 10.26
CA ILE A 383 -9.16 1.96 10.65
C ILE A 383 -10.12 2.60 11.62
N VAL A 384 -9.61 3.06 12.75
CA VAL A 384 -10.35 3.78 13.78
C VAL A 384 -9.71 5.14 13.96
N ALA A 385 -10.49 6.20 13.74
CA ALA A 385 -10.04 7.57 13.95
C ALA A 385 -10.77 8.19 15.14
N ASP A 386 -9.98 8.65 16.12
CA ASP A 386 -10.41 9.35 17.30
C ASP A 386 -10.35 10.86 17.02
N PHE A 387 -11.51 11.45 16.73
CA PHE A 387 -11.64 12.88 16.50
C PHE A 387 -11.86 13.61 17.82
N ILE A 388 -11.39 14.85 17.88
CA ILE A 388 -11.65 15.70 19.06
C ILE A 388 -13.15 15.81 19.28
N ASP A 389 -13.59 15.64 20.52
CA ASP A 389 -15.00 15.63 20.91
C ASP A 389 -15.79 16.84 20.39
N MET A 390 -16.88 16.56 19.69
CA MET A 390 -17.82 17.56 19.15
C MET A 390 -19.19 17.37 19.76
N LYS A 391 -19.70 18.39 20.43
CA LYS A 391 -21.05 18.38 21.05
C LYS A 391 -22.17 18.45 20.01
N ASN A 392 -21.92 19.13 18.88
CA ASN A 392 -22.93 19.39 17.87
C ASN A 392 -22.93 18.28 16.82
N ARG A 393 -24.07 17.61 16.63
CA ARG A 393 -24.23 16.56 15.58
C ARG A 393 -24.02 17.09 14.16
N LYS A 394 -24.24 18.40 13.91
CA LYS A 394 -23.99 19.01 12.59
C LYS A 394 -22.50 19.01 12.28
N ASP A 395 -21.66 19.27 13.28
CA ASP A 395 -20.21 19.30 13.14
C ASP A 395 -19.66 17.87 12.91
N GLN A 396 -20.17 16.89 13.66
CA GLN A 396 -19.86 15.47 13.42
C GLN A 396 -20.22 15.04 11.99
N GLN A 397 -21.39 15.45 11.50
CA GLN A 397 -21.84 15.17 10.14
C GLN A 397 -20.97 15.87 9.09
N ALA A 398 -20.48 17.08 9.36
CA ALA A 398 -19.58 17.81 8.47
C ALA A 398 -18.23 17.09 8.32
N VAL A 399 -17.65 16.61 9.43
CA VAL A 399 -16.40 15.81 9.43
C VAL A 399 -16.60 14.49 8.68
N TYR A 400 -17.67 13.76 8.94
CA TYR A 400 -18.02 12.53 8.22
C TYR A 400 -18.16 12.76 6.70
N THR A 401 -18.84 13.82 6.31
CA THR A 401 -19.02 14.18 4.90
C THR A 401 -17.68 14.53 4.27
N ARG A 402 -16.83 15.29 4.95
CA ARG A 402 -15.51 15.71 4.46
C ARG A 402 -14.60 14.51 4.19
N ILE A 403 -14.46 13.56 5.11
CA ILE A 403 -13.61 12.40 4.89
C ILE A 403 -14.14 11.52 3.74
N LYS A 404 -15.45 11.35 3.67
CA LYS A 404 -16.11 10.57 2.60
C LYS A 404 -15.90 11.20 1.22
N GLU A 405 -15.96 12.52 1.11
CA GLU A 405 -15.66 13.25 -0.13
C GLU A 405 -14.20 13.07 -0.55
N ARG A 406 -13.27 13.19 0.39
CA ARG A 406 -11.83 13.02 0.10
C ARG A 406 -11.46 11.60 -0.28
N LEU A 407 -12.13 10.60 0.29
CA LEU A 407 -11.95 9.19 -0.06
C LEU A 407 -12.58 8.79 -1.42
N LYS A 408 -13.45 9.58 -2.03
CA LYS A 408 -13.94 9.32 -3.41
C LYS A 408 -12.80 9.24 -4.42
N ARG A 409 -11.70 9.94 -4.20
CA ARG A 409 -10.51 9.92 -5.05
C ARG A 409 -9.66 8.65 -4.87
N ASP A 410 -9.85 7.91 -3.77
CA ASP A 410 -9.10 6.69 -3.51
C ASP A 410 -9.49 5.58 -4.49
N LYS A 411 -8.49 4.90 -5.06
CA LYS A 411 -8.70 3.75 -5.95
C LYS A 411 -9.19 2.53 -5.17
N ALA A 412 -8.75 2.40 -3.91
CA ALA A 412 -9.18 1.33 -3.02
C ALA A 412 -10.65 1.51 -2.60
N ARG A 413 -11.32 0.40 -2.33
CA ARG A 413 -12.67 0.45 -1.77
C ARG A 413 -12.61 0.84 -0.32
N THR A 414 -13.40 1.82 0.05
CA THR A 414 -13.54 2.31 1.41
C THR A 414 -15.00 2.24 1.85
N HIS A 415 -15.22 1.84 3.08
CA HIS A 415 -16.52 1.90 3.73
C HIS A 415 -16.36 2.66 5.03
N VAL A 416 -17.03 3.80 5.16
CA VAL A 416 -16.91 4.72 6.31
C VAL A 416 -18.23 4.73 7.05
N LEU A 417 -18.21 4.53 8.36
CA LEU A 417 -19.35 4.66 9.25
C LEU A 417 -19.43 6.08 9.84
N PRO A 418 -20.62 6.57 10.19
CA PRO A 418 -20.76 7.82 10.93
C PRO A 418 -20.00 7.76 12.27
N ILE A 419 -19.65 8.94 12.82
CA ILE A 419 -19.02 9.03 14.14
C ILE A 419 -19.94 8.39 15.17
N SER A 420 -19.40 7.46 15.96
CA SER A 420 -20.11 6.70 16.98
C SER A 420 -20.41 7.57 18.22
N GLN A 421 -21.18 7.02 19.17
CA GLN A 421 -21.46 7.68 20.45
C GLN A 421 -20.21 7.86 21.32
N LEU A 422 -19.14 7.12 21.04
CA LEU A 422 -17.85 7.22 21.71
C LEU A 422 -16.91 8.26 21.07
N GLY A 423 -17.37 9.01 20.05
CA GLY A 423 -16.53 9.97 19.32
C GLY A 423 -15.68 9.35 18.21
N LEU A 424 -15.70 8.03 18.05
CA LEU A 424 -14.84 7.31 17.11
C LEU A 424 -15.47 7.21 15.72
N MET A 425 -14.66 7.41 14.69
CA MET A 425 -15.04 7.09 13.31
C MET A 425 -14.38 5.78 12.89
N GLU A 426 -15.20 4.83 12.52
CA GLU A 426 -14.78 3.52 12.07
C GLU A 426 -14.87 3.43 10.55
N MET A 427 -13.83 2.87 9.92
CA MET A 427 -13.85 2.66 8.49
C MET A 427 -13.03 1.42 8.09
N THR A 428 -13.33 0.89 6.92
CA THR A 428 -12.50 -0.13 6.29
C THR A 428 -11.97 0.39 4.96
N ARG A 429 -10.71 0.06 4.66
CA ARG A 429 -10.09 0.29 3.37
C ARG A 429 -9.50 -1.02 2.84
N GLN A 430 -9.84 -1.40 1.62
CA GLN A 430 -9.33 -2.61 1.01
C GLN A 430 -7.80 -2.52 0.85
N ARG A 431 -7.08 -3.48 1.44
CA ARG A 431 -5.63 -3.61 1.25
C ARG A 431 -5.38 -4.33 -0.08
N ALA A 432 -4.80 -3.63 -1.05
CA ALA A 432 -4.44 -4.20 -2.34
C ALA A 432 -2.99 -4.71 -2.35
N ASN A 433 -2.06 -3.92 -1.82
CA ASN A 433 -0.62 -4.20 -1.72
C ASN A 433 -0.15 -3.99 -0.28
N GLU A 434 1.12 -4.29 -0.01
CA GLU A 434 1.77 -3.98 1.27
C GLU A 434 1.79 -2.47 1.54
N SER A 435 1.87 -2.08 2.82
CA SER A 435 2.01 -0.67 3.19
C SER A 435 3.39 -0.15 2.76
N LEU A 436 3.49 1.17 2.57
CA LEU A 436 4.75 1.81 2.21
C LEU A 436 5.83 1.54 3.28
N ALA A 437 5.44 1.51 4.56
CA ALA A 437 6.35 1.22 5.67
C ALA A 437 6.90 -0.21 5.59
N SER A 438 6.05 -1.22 5.31
CA SER A 438 6.51 -2.62 5.20
C SER A 438 7.41 -2.87 3.99
N ALA A 439 7.27 -2.05 2.93
CA ALA A 439 8.15 -2.13 1.76
C ALA A 439 9.55 -1.52 1.99
N VAL A 440 9.68 -0.59 2.96
CA VAL A 440 10.92 0.18 3.19
C VAL A 440 11.64 -0.24 4.46
N PHE A 441 10.90 -0.59 5.53
CA PHE A 441 11.45 -0.90 6.84
C PHE A 441 11.40 -2.38 7.18
N ILE A 442 12.36 -2.80 7.99
CA ILE A 442 12.38 -4.10 8.67
C ILE A 442 12.11 -3.90 10.16
N PRO A 443 11.57 -4.89 10.88
CA PRO A 443 11.46 -4.81 12.34
C PRO A 443 12.80 -4.47 12.99
N CYS A 444 12.77 -3.51 13.91
CA CYS A 444 13.99 -3.09 14.60
C CYS A 444 14.62 -4.29 15.37
N PRO A 445 15.87 -4.69 15.07
CA PRO A 445 16.50 -5.84 15.76
C PRO A 445 16.73 -5.59 17.24
N HIS A 446 16.81 -4.33 17.66
CA HIS A 446 17.06 -3.95 19.06
C HIS A 446 15.82 -4.17 19.95
N CYS A 447 14.62 -3.77 19.51
CA CYS A 447 13.38 -3.95 20.28
C CYS A 447 12.43 -4.98 19.68
N SER A 448 12.82 -5.66 18.60
CA SER A 448 11.97 -6.62 17.85
C SER A 448 10.58 -6.08 17.52
N GLY A 449 10.51 -4.78 17.19
CA GLY A 449 9.27 -4.08 16.85
C GLY A 449 8.45 -3.57 18.04
N LYS A 450 8.89 -3.80 19.30
CA LYS A 450 8.14 -3.37 20.50
C LYS A 450 8.19 -1.85 20.74
N GLY A 451 9.23 -1.14 20.22
CA GLY A 451 9.45 0.29 20.47
C GLY A 451 9.97 0.62 21.88
N VAL A 452 10.05 -0.36 22.77
CA VAL A 452 10.54 -0.25 24.15
C VAL A 452 11.43 -1.42 24.49
N ILE A 453 12.36 -1.21 25.43
CA ILE A 453 13.22 -2.24 26.03
C ILE A 453 13.13 -2.16 27.54
N LYS A 454 13.56 -3.21 28.24
CA LYS A 454 13.62 -3.22 29.69
C LYS A 454 14.55 -2.12 30.20
N SER A 455 14.14 -1.44 31.26
CA SER A 455 14.98 -0.43 31.90
C SER A 455 16.21 -1.07 32.56
N PRO A 456 17.32 -0.33 32.71
CA PRO A 456 18.49 -0.83 33.44
C PRO A 456 18.16 -1.31 34.88
N MET A 457 17.18 -0.68 35.55
CA MET A 457 16.67 -1.11 36.84
C MET A 457 16.06 -2.52 36.79
N THR A 458 15.18 -2.78 35.82
CA THR A 458 14.55 -4.08 35.64
C THR A 458 15.59 -5.15 35.33
N MET A 459 16.56 -4.83 34.49
CA MET A 459 17.65 -5.73 34.14
C MET A 459 18.56 -6.02 35.35
N SER A 460 18.83 -5.04 36.20
CA SER A 460 19.58 -5.25 37.43
C SER A 460 18.87 -6.22 38.38
N VAL A 461 17.57 -6.04 38.59
CA VAL A 461 16.78 -6.97 39.44
C VAL A 461 16.76 -8.39 38.86
N GLU A 462 16.61 -8.54 37.54
CA GLU A 462 16.67 -9.86 36.90
C GLU A 462 18.04 -10.51 37.04
N LEU A 463 19.12 -9.74 36.87
CA LEU A 463 20.48 -10.20 37.05
C LEU A 463 20.73 -10.65 38.52
N GLN A 464 20.33 -9.85 39.51
CA GLN A 464 20.47 -10.21 40.91
C GLN A 464 19.74 -11.52 41.25
N ARG A 465 18.50 -11.70 40.72
CA ARG A 465 17.78 -12.98 40.88
C ARG A 465 18.50 -14.15 40.22
N ALA A 466 19.04 -13.96 39.03
CA ALA A 466 19.83 -14.98 38.35
C ALA A 466 21.11 -15.31 39.12
N LEU A 467 21.82 -14.30 39.67
CA LEU A 467 22.99 -14.49 40.50
C LEU A 467 22.67 -15.30 41.75
N HIS A 468 21.58 -14.97 42.47
CA HIS A 468 21.14 -15.75 43.61
C HIS A 468 20.90 -17.23 43.25
N SER A 469 20.29 -17.51 42.12
CA SER A 469 20.03 -18.88 41.67
C SER A 469 21.32 -19.62 41.32
N VAL A 470 22.18 -19.00 40.52
CA VAL A 470 23.46 -19.57 40.05
C VAL A 470 24.40 -19.81 41.23
N MET A 471 24.59 -18.82 42.08
CA MET A 471 25.53 -18.94 43.23
C MET A 471 25.04 -19.97 44.23
N ARG A 472 23.72 -20.10 44.48
CA ARG A 472 23.17 -21.14 45.33
C ARG A 472 23.40 -22.54 44.75
N LYS A 473 23.29 -22.71 43.44
CA LYS A 473 23.43 -24.01 42.76
C LYS A 473 24.88 -24.48 42.65
N HIS A 474 25.81 -23.54 42.49
CA HIS A 474 27.22 -23.81 42.21
C HIS A 474 28.15 -23.43 43.38
N GLN A 475 27.63 -23.17 44.58
CA GLN A 475 28.36 -22.65 45.74
C GLN A 475 29.58 -23.48 46.12
N GLU A 476 29.54 -24.81 45.95
CA GLU A 476 30.63 -25.72 46.32
C GLU A 476 31.73 -25.80 45.24
N ILE A 477 31.46 -25.39 44.03
CA ILE A 477 32.34 -25.61 42.85
C ILE A 477 32.95 -24.30 42.36
N VAL A 478 32.15 -23.21 42.34
CA VAL A 478 32.54 -21.93 41.72
C VAL A 478 32.64 -20.85 42.80
N HIS A 479 33.84 -20.35 43.01
CA HIS A 479 34.12 -19.28 44.00
C HIS A 479 34.21 -17.88 43.34
N GLU A 480 34.39 -17.81 42.02
CA GLU A 480 34.50 -16.55 41.31
C GLU A 480 33.61 -16.59 40.05
N VAL A 481 32.62 -15.70 40.02
CA VAL A 481 31.61 -15.62 38.94
C VAL A 481 31.84 -14.37 38.13
N ARG A 482 31.97 -14.54 36.79
CA ARG A 482 32.07 -13.41 35.85
C ARG A 482 30.70 -13.09 35.31
N VAL A 483 30.33 -11.81 35.37
CA VAL A 483 29.09 -11.24 34.83
C VAL A 483 29.44 -10.31 33.69
N THR A 484 29.05 -10.67 32.49
CA THR A 484 29.22 -9.82 31.29
C THR A 484 27.91 -9.14 30.95
N VAL A 485 27.91 -7.82 30.85
CA VAL A 485 26.72 -6.98 30.67
C VAL A 485 27.02 -5.79 29.74
N HIS A 486 25.96 -5.16 29.23
CA HIS A 486 26.09 -3.89 28.54
C HIS A 486 26.62 -2.78 29.50
N PRO A 487 27.42 -1.79 28.98
CA PRO A 487 27.98 -0.72 29.84
C PRO A 487 26.95 0.06 30.65
N ASP A 488 25.75 0.33 30.11
CA ASP A 488 24.70 1.06 30.85
C ASP A 488 24.22 0.32 32.09
N LEU A 489 24.06 -1.01 31.96
CA LEU A 489 23.72 -1.85 33.11
C LEU A 489 24.86 -1.89 34.11
N LEU A 490 26.11 -2.00 33.64
CA LEU A 490 27.28 -1.99 34.54
C LEU A 490 27.38 -0.69 35.32
N ASN A 491 27.14 0.45 34.69
CA ASN A 491 27.15 1.75 35.38
C ASN A 491 26.17 1.73 36.56
N ARG A 492 24.93 1.31 36.31
CA ARG A 492 23.91 1.21 37.36
C ARG A 492 24.32 0.25 38.47
N LEU A 493 24.85 -0.93 38.16
CA LEU A 493 25.29 -1.91 39.13
C LEU A 493 26.39 -1.36 40.07
N ARG A 494 27.22 -0.45 39.55
CA ARG A 494 28.31 0.17 40.33
C ARG A 494 27.88 1.39 41.16
N THR A 495 26.83 2.11 40.70
CA THR A 495 26.41 3.34 41.38
C THR A 495 25.25 3.09 42.35
N ASP A 496 24.19 2.45 41.87
CA ASP A 496 22.93 2.36 42.61
C ASP A 496 22.76 1.03 43.36
N ASP A 497 23.33 -0.06 42.83
CA ASP A 497 23.03 -1.41 43.27
C ASP A 497 24.25 -2.11 43.92
N GLU A 498 25.37 -1.39 44.21
CA GLU A 498 26.64 -1.94 44.73
C GLU A 498 26.44 -2.67 46.06
N GLU A 499 25.68 -2.08 47.00
CA GLU A 499 25.41 -2.69 48.30
C GLU A 499 24.72 -4.06 48.19
N HIS A 500 23.78 -4.18 47.27
CA HIS A 500 23.05 -5.43 47.00
C HIS A 500 23.96 -6.52 46.43
N LEU A 501 24.92 -6.15 45.60
CA LEU A 501 25.89 -7.08 45.02
C LEU A 501 26.88 -7.57 46.09
N ILE A 502 27.34 -6.69 46.95
CA ILE A 502 28.18 -7.03 48.11
C ILE A 502 27.45 -8.00 49.06
N ASP A 503 26.16 -7.81 49.30
CA ASP A 503 25.35 -8.72 50.09
C ASP A 503 25.23 -10.12 49.46
N ILE A 504 25.14 -10.21 48.14
CA ILE A 504 25.17 -11.48 47.41
C ILE A 504 26.51 -12.17 47.57
N GLU A 505 27.64 -11.46 47.41
CA GLU A 505 29.00 -12.01 47.65
C GLU A 505 29.16 -12.56 49.04
N ARG A 506 28.74 -11.80 50.06
CA ARG A 506 28.81 -12.22 51.48
C ARG A 506 27.95 -13.46 51.76
N ARG A 507 26.74 -13.48 51.20
CA ARG A 507 25.77 -14.55 51.43
C ARG A 507 26.24 -15.91 50.91
N TYR A 508 26.93 -15.92 49.78
CA TYR A 508 27.36 -17.14 49.10
C TYR A 508 28.87 -17.40 49.18
N ALA A 509 29.60 -16.59 49.94
CA ALA A 509 31.06 -16.66 50.06
C ALA A 509 31.80 -16.71 48.72
N GLY A 510 31.24 -16.02 47.70
CA GLY A 510 31.76 -15.97 46.36
C GLY A 510 32.14 -14.55 45.94
N ARG A 511 32.89 -14.43 44.83
CA ARG A 511 33.34 -13.15 44.29
C ARG A 511 32.67 -12.90 42.92
N LEU A 512 32.20 -11.66 42.69
CA LEU A 512 31.63 -11.22 41.45
C LEU A 512 32.62 -10.34 40.66
N VAL A 513 32.88 -10.72 39.41
CA VAL A 513 33.74 -9.95 38.51
C VAL A 513 32.89 -9.46 37.34
N PHE A 514 32.77 -8.15 37.19
CA PHE A 514 31.96 -7.53 36.15
C PHE A 514 32.79 -7.15 34.95
N ARG A 515 32.31 -7.50 33.76
CA ARG A 515 32.89 -7.10 32.48
C ARG A 515 31.81 -6.36 31.63
N ALA A 516 32.22 -5.19 31.12
CA ALA A 516 31.39 -4.48 30.12
C ALA A 516 31.66 -5.03 28.72
N ASP A 517 30.59 -5.27 27.96
CA ASP A 517 30.68 -5.58 26.55
C ASP A 517 29.66 -4.69 25.77
N PRO A 518 30.15 -3.69 25.06
CA PRO A 518 29.27 -2.78 24.29
C PRO A 518 28.56 -3.45 23.10
N THR A 519 28.95 -4.67 22.73
CA THR A 519 28.29 -5.44 21.68
C THR A 519 27.06 -6.18 22.18
N PHE A 520 26.90 -6.28 23.51
CA PHE A 520 25.73 -6.92 24.09
C PHE A 520 24.49 -6.05 23.91
N HIS A 521 23.38 -6.71 23.66
CA HIS A 521 22.07 -6.07 23.78
C HIS A 521 21.83 -5.63 25.23
N GLN A 522 21.17 -4.48 25.45
CA GLN A 522 20.92 -3.96 26.79
C GLN A 522 20.10 -4.91 27.69
N GLU A 523 19.28 -5.78 27.08
CA GLU A 523 18.53 -6.83 27.81
C GLU A 523 19.28 -8.15 27.95
N LYS A 524 20.58 -8.22 27.61
CA LYS A 524 21.37 -9.43 27.66
C LYS A 524 22.42 -9.34 28.75
N PHE A 525 22.52 -10.40 29.54
CA PHE A 525 23.66 -10.66 30.44
C PHE A 525 24.08 -12.12 30.33
N VAL A 526 25.34 -12.40 30.65
CA VAL A 526 25.90 -13.76 30.73
C VAL A 526 26.62 -13.90 32.04
N ILE A 527 26.31 -14.98 32.76
CA ILE A 527 26.96 -15.37 34.02
C ILE A 527 27.83 -16.60 33.71
N SER A 528 29.11 -16.51 33.97
CA SER A 528 30.08 -17.59 33.70
C SER A 528 31.04 -17.78 34.84
N ASP A 529 31.64 -18.97 34.92
CA ASP A 529 32.78 -19.20 35.82
C ASP A 529 33.97 -18.34 35.33
N ALA A 530 34.58 -17.59 36.24
CA ALA A 530 35.67 -16.68 35.89
C ALA A 530 36.95 -17.43 35.47
N LYS A 531 37.13 -18.68 35.91
CA LYS A 531 38.31 -19.50 35.62
C LYS A 531 38.16 -20.31 34.34
N THR A 532 37.05 -21.00 34.19
CA THR A 532 36.82 -21.89 33.02
C THR A 532 36.21 -21.17 31.86
N GLY A 533 35.49 -20.08 32.10
CA GLY A 533 34.70 -19.36 31.08
C GLY A 533 33.39 -20.04 30.71
N GLU A 534 33.04 -21.16 31.33
CA GLU A 534 31.78 -21.86 31.07
C GLU A 534 30.57 -21.07 31.57
N GLU A 535 29.52 -21.03 30.78
CA GLU A 535 28.28 -20.34 31.13
C GLU A 535 27.53 -21.10 32.22
N LEU A 536 27.25 -20.43 33.34
CA LEU A 536 26.51 -20.97 34.48
C LEU A 536 25.02 -20.68 34.30
N LYS A 537 24.21 -21.71 34.27
CA LYS A 537 22.74 -21.59 34.16
C LYS A 537 22.07 -21.81 35.52
N ALA A 538 21.03 -20.99 35.77
CA ALA A 538 20.24 -21.03 37.00
C ALA A 538 19.53 -22.37 37.24
#